data_3f6a059c5b59c5e052173a35f2dcdd95
#
_entry.id   3f6a059c5b59c5e052173a35f2dcdd95
#
_cell.length_a   1.000
_cell.length_b   1.000
_cell.length_c   1.000
_cell.angle_alpha   90.00
_cell.angle_beta   90.00
_cell.angle_gamma   90.00
#
_symmetry.space_group_name_H-M   'P 1'
#
loop_
_entity.id
_entity.type
_entity.pdbx_description
1 polymer ?
#
loop_
_entity_poly.entity_id
_entity_poly.type
_entity_poly.pdbx_seq_one_letter_code
_entity_poly.pdbx_strand_id
1 'polypeptide(L)'
;MGKLLSDDELMHFGVKGMKWGHRKKEDEPVGKKRSKKIDDDDIRVSKGTTIHRVIPKGWEEAEKKLKGRAYASYKDDDVEQYRSIGKMFSNPNNRYIDMSFKASEHLVAPSRKKRIDEFVNLINSDPATKQAFIKATRSPLNYVSKKKIENLDKEKNIDKAYKKFAFLLVCKPELREPYFDRLKKEGYNMVIDDADSGRLSESPVIIFNREKSLKYLGSEEL
;
A
#
# COMPACT_ATOMS: atom_id res chain seq x y z
N MET A 1 -28.31 -10.81 6.12
CA MET A 1 -27.60 -10.14 5.01
C MET A 1 -26.48 -9.33 5.60
N GLY A 2 -25.23 -9.85 5.59
CA GLY A 2 -24.05 -9.14 6.08
C GLY A 2 -23.71 -8.00 5.12
N LYS A 3 -23.47 -6.82 5.66
CA LYS A 3 -23.02 -5.65 4.92
C LYS A 3 -21.62 -5.97 4.38
N LEU A 4 -21.46 -6.00 3.05
CA LEU A 4 -20.15 -6.08 2.41
C LEU A 4 -19.33 -4.87 2.85
N LEU A 5 -18.23 -5.11 3.56
CA LEU A 5 -17.25 -4.10 3.87
C LEU A 5 -16.62 -3.61 2.56
N SER A 6 -16.33 -2.32 2.45
CA SER A 6 -15.61 -1.79 1.29
C SER A 6 -14.20 -2.38 1.23
N ASP A 7 -13.59 -2.42 0.04
CA ASP A 7 -12.19 -2.86 -0.15
C ASP A 7 -11.23 -2.15 0.82
N ASP A 8 -11.59 -0.95 1.25
CA ASP A 8 -10.83 -0.11 2.17
C ASP A 8 -10.96 -0.56 3.64
N GLU A 9 -12.06 -1.22 4.02
CA GLU A 9 -12.30 -1.70 5.39
C GLU A 9 -11.66 -3.07 5.67
N LEU A 10 -11.42 -3.88 4.63
CA LEU A 10 -10.81 -5.21 4.72
C LEU A 10 -9.31 -5.22 5.01
N MET A 11 -8.66 -4.05 4.90
CA MET A 11 -7.21 -3.94 4.81
C MET A 11 -6.50 -3.71 6.12
N HIS A 12 -7.22 -3.39 7.21
CA HIS A 12 -6.63 -2.95 8.46
C HIS A 12 -7.13 -3.69 9.70
N PHE A 13 -7.12 -5.01 9.67
CA PHE A 13 -7.12 -5.76 10.93
C PHE A 13 -5.69 -5.83 11.48
N GLY A 14 -5.13 -4.65 11.80
CA GLY A 14 -3.87 -4.53 12.48
C GLY A 14 -3.98 -4.95 13.94
N VAL A 15 -3.26 -5.98 14.33
CA VAL A 15 -3.08 -6.36 15.72
C VAL A 15 -2.23 -5.29 16.41
N LYS A 16 -2.80 -4.59 17.39
CA LYS A 16 -2.08 -3.66 18.25
C LYS A 16 -1.02 -4.42 19.07
N GLY A 17 0.27 -4.13 18.88
CA GLY A 17 1.26 -4.39 19.90
C GLY A 17 2.49 -5.24 19.58
N MET A 18 2.86 -5.55 18.35
CA MET A 18 4.11 -6.27 18.08
C MET A 18 5.27 -5.34 17.68
N LYS A 19 6.40 -5.43 18.44
CA LYS A 19 7.70 -4.84 18.09
C LYS A 19 8.50 -5.87 17.29
N TRP A 20 9.00 -5.48 16.11
CA TRP A 20 9.83 -6.32 15.23
C TRP A 20 11.24 -5.76 15.05
N GLY A 21 12.22 -6.66 14.91
CA GLY A 21 13.64 -6.33 14.78
C GLY A 21 14.04 -6.02 13.35
N HIS A 22 15.05 -5.15 13.20
CA HIS A 22 15.60 -4.70 11.91
C HIS A 22 16.43 -5.76 11.21
N ARG A 23 16.22 -5.99 9.90
CA ARG A 23 17.10 -6.73 8.99
C ARG A 23 17.68 -5.85 7.89
N LYS A 24 18.88 -6.22 7.40
CA LYS A 24 19.65 -5.48 6.38
C LYS A 24 19.11 -5.75 4.97
N LYS A 25 19.23 -4.73 4.11
CA LYS A 25 18.87 -4.77 2.68
C LYS A 25 19.83 -5.62 1.87
N GLU A 26 19.32 -6.42 0.94
CA GLU A 26 20.02 -6.95 -0.21
C GLU A 26 19.34 -6.51 -1.49
N ASP A 27 20.13 -6.00 -2.46
CA ASP A 27 19.66 -5.44 -3.72
C ASP A 27 19.84 -6.46 -4.86
N GLU A 28 18.82 -6.67 -5.71
CA GLU A 28 18.92 -7.48 -6.92
C GLU A 28 19.00 -6.63 -8.21
N PRO A 29 19.71 -7.13 -9.26
CA PRO A 29 20.01 -6.34 -10.46
C PRO A 29 18.89 -6.34 -11.51
N VAL A 30 18.75 -5.22 -12.22
CA VAL A 30 17.66 -4.90 -13.13
C VAL A 30 18.10 -4.71 -14.58
N GLY A 31 17.34 -5.29 -15.51
CA GLY A 31 17.40 -5.03 -16.96
C GLY A 31 16.70 -3.75 -17.38
N LYS A 32 17.37 -2.93 -18.22
CA LYS A 32 17.01 -1.54 -18.54
C LYS A 32 15.98 -1.38 -19.67
N LYS A 33 14.89 -0.64 -19.40
CA LYS A 33 14.33 0.43 -20.27
C LYS A 33 13.65 1.45 -19.37
N ARG A 34 14.23 2.65 -19.24
CA ARG A 34 13.83 3.71 -18.32
C ARG A 34 12.82 4.68 -18.95
N SER A 35 11.74 4.99 -18.25
CA SER A 35 11.11 6.30 -18.38
C SER A 35 12.00 7.32 -17.64
N LYS A 36 12.12 8.56 -18.16
CA LYS A 36 13.04 9.60 -17.65
C LYS A 36 12.83 10.03 -16.19
N LYS A 37 11.80 9.49 -15.51
CA LYS A 37 11.39 9.90 -14.16
C LYS A 37 11.59 8.84 -13.06
N ILE A 38 12.02 7.64 -13.41
CA ILE A 38 12.22 6.55 -12.47
C ILE A 38 13.67 6.56 -11.98
N ASP A 39 13.87 6.78 -10.69
CA ASP A 39 15.17 6.90 -10.03
C ASP A 39 15.78 5.53 -9.70
N ASP A 40 17.10 5.49 -9.45
CA ASP A 40 17.80 4.24 -9.13
C ASP A 40 17.39 3.68 -7.75
N ASP A 41 16.94 4.54 -6.84
CA ASP A 41 16.44 4.16 -5.51
C ASP A 41 14.99 3.67 -5.51
N ASP A 42 14.32 3.64 -6.68
CA ASP A 42 12.96 3.16 -6.79
C ASP A 42 12.88 1.64 -6.62
N ILE A 43 11.80 1.19 -5.98
CA ILE A 43 11.57 -0.22 -5.72
C ILE A 43 11.01 -0.85 -7.00
N ARG A 44 11.61 -1.99 -7.41
CA ARG A 44 11.23 -2.69 -8.64
C ARG A 44 10.93 -4.15 -8.37
N VAL A 45 9.80 -4.61 -8.91
CA VAL A 45 9.40 -6.01 -8.93
C VAL A 45 9.40 -6.48 -10.37
N SER A 46 10.14 -7.53 -10.66
CA SER A 46 10.29 -8.05 -12.02
C SER A 46 8.98 -8.66 -12.54
N LYS A 47 8.75 -8.51 -13.84
CA LYS A 47 7.72 -9.28 -14.52
C LYS A 47 7.95 -10.78 -14.26
N GLY A 48 6.88 -11.49 -13.94
CA GLY A 48 6.94 -12.92 -13.63
C GLY A 48 7.04 -13.24 -12.14
N THR A 49 7.34 -12.26 -11.27
CA THR A 49 7.33 -12.43 -9.82
C THR A 49 5.94 -12.85 -9.34
N THR A 50 5.91 -13.77 -8.38
CA THR A 50 4.66 -14.15 -7.71
C THR A 50 4.29 -13.07 -6.68
N ILE A 51 3.04 -12.70 -6.70
CA ILE A 51 2.43 -11.70 -5.82
C ILE A 51 1.36 -12.42 -5.00
N HIS A 52 1.32 -12.18 -3.70
CA HIS A 52 0.44 -12.86 -2.77
C HIS A 52 -0.54 -11.91 -2.10
N ARG A 53 -1.76 -12.41 -1.85
CA ARG A 53 -2.80 -11.69 -1.13
C ARG A 53 -3.59 -12.65 -0.25
N VAL A 54 -3.53 -12.45 1.05
CA VAL A 54 -4.30 -13.22 2.03
C VAL A 54 -5.67 -12.57 2.23
N ILE A 55 -6.74 -13.36 2.04
CA ILE A 55 -8.13 -12.89 2.17
C ILE A 55 -9.00 -13.93 2.88
N PRO A 56 -10.18 -13.57 3.42
CA PRO A 56 -11.15 -14.54 3.92
C PRO A 56 -11.61 -15.49 2.82
N LYS A 57 -11.75 -16.78 3.15
CA LYS A 57 -12.32 -17.81 2.24
C LYS A 57 -13.74 -17.43 1.85
N GLY A 58 -14.09 -17.67 0.60
CA GLY A 58 -15.39 -17.31 0.02
C GLY A 58 -15.40 -15.95 -0.68
N TRP A 59 -14.29 -15.21 -0.61
CA TRP A 59 -14.13 -13.92 -1.30
C TRP A 59 -13.38 -14.05 -2.63
N GLU A 60 -12.88 -15.26 -2.98
CA GLU A 60 -12.05 -15.53 -4.15
C GLU A 60 -12.68 -15.06 -5.46
N GLU A 61 -13.96 -15.38 -5.64
CA GLU A 61 -14.67 -15.04 -6.88
C GLU A 61 -14.96 -13.54 -6.98
N ALA A 62 -15.23 -12.88 -5.86
CA ALA A 62 -15.34 -11.43 -5.81
C ALA A 62 -13.97 -10.80 -6.08
N GLU A 63 -12.94 -11.32 -5.41
CA GLU A 63 -11.57 -10.85 -5.55
C GLU A 63 -11.02 -10.99 -6.98
N LYS A 64 -11.29 -12.10 -7.67
CA LYS A 64 -10.92 -12.30 -9.10
C LYS A 64 -11.58 -11.30 -10.04
N LYS A 65 -12.77 -10.82 -9.70
CA LYS A 65 -13.57 -9.87 -10.49
C LYS A 65 -13.31 -8.41 -10.14
N LEU A 66 -12.61 -8.15 -9.03
CA LEU A 66 -12.27 -6.78 -8.63
C LEU A 66 -11.38 -6.10 -9.68
N LYS A 67 -11.75 -4.87 -9.98
CA LYS A 67 -11.01 -3.97 -10.86
C LYS A 67 -10.30 -2.91 -10.04
N GLY A 68 -9.26 -2.32 -10.61
CA GLY A 68 -8.56 -1.21 -10.02
C GLY A 68 -7.37 -1.64 -9.18
N ARG A 69 -7.35 -1.35 -7.88
CA ARG A 69 -6.19 -1.58 -7.03
C ARG A 69 -6.13 -2.98 -6.44
N ALA A 70 -4.90 -3.45 -6.23
CA ALA A 70 -4.64 -4.62 -5.41
C ALA A 70 -3.64 -4.29 -4.31
N TYR A 71 -3.93 -4.72 -3.10
CA TYR A 71 -3.01 -4.70 -1.96
C TYR A 71 -2.40 -6.08 -1.83
N ALA A 72 -1.10 -6.16 -1.71
CA ALA A 72 -0.42 -7.42 -1.89
C ALA A 72 0.98 -7.43 -1.27
N SER A 73 1.60 -8.61 -1.25
CA SER A 73 3.00 -8.84 -0.86
C SER A 73 3.72 -9.62 -1.95
N TYR A 74 5.03 -9.43 -2.06
CA TYR A 74 5.86 -10.13 -3.03
C TYR A 74 7.16 -10.68 -2.46
N LYS A 75 7.54 -10.29 -1.25
CA LYS A 75 8.69 -10.81 -0.54
C LYS A 75 8.27 -11.98 0.33
N ASP A 76 9.04 -13.05 0.32
CA ASP A 76 8.72 -14.29 1.04
C ASP A 76 8.48 -14.06 2.54
N ASP A 77 9.33 -13.28 3.21
CA ASP A 77 9.16 -12.94 4.62
C ASP A 77 7.82 -12.21 4.88
N ASP A 78 7.43 -11.30 4.00
CA ASP A 78 6.16 -10.58 4.11
C ASP A 78 4.97 -11.51 3.84
N VAL A 79 5.08 -12.39 2.84
CA VAL A 79 4.05 -13.39 2.50
C VAL A 79 3.82 -14.33 3.67
N GLU A 80 4.89 -14.90 4.25
CA GLU A 80 4.78 -15.80 5.42
C GLU A 80 4.18 -15.09 6.64
N GLN A 81 4.43 -13.81 6.82
CA GLN A 81 3.84 -13.03 7.88
C GLN A 81 2.32 -12.85 7.70
N TYR A 82 1.86 -12.51 6.50
CA TYR A 82 0.42 -12.42 6.21
C TYR A 82 -0.26 -13.80 6.29
N ARG A 83 0.40 -14.86 5.83
CA ARG A 83 -0.08 -16.25 6.00
C ARG A 83 -0.23 -16.62 7.47
N SER A 84 0.76 -16.30 8.29
CA SER A 84 0.73 -16.55 9.75
C SER A 84 -0.43 -15.81 10.43
N ILE A 85 -0.68 -14.56 10.02
CA ILE A 85 -1.82 -13.77 10.49
C ILE A 85 -3.13 -14.42 10.04
N GLY A 86 -3.24 -14.81 8.77
CA GLY A 86 -4.40 -15.53 8.25
C GLY A 86 -4.69 -16.80 9.04
N LYS A 87 -3.66 -17.63 9.29
CA LYS A 87 -3.78 -18.85 10.14
C LYS A 87 -4.24 -18.53 11.56
N MET A 88 -3.68 -17.49 12.18
CA MET A 88 -4.03 -17.08 13.55
C MET A 88 -5.49 -16.65 13.68
N PHE A 89 -6.06 -16.01 12.66
CA PHE A 89 -7.45 -15.58 12.62
C PHE A 89 -8.42 -16.61 12.02
N SER A 90 -7.89 -17.71 11.45
CA SER A 90 -8.71 -18.79 10.93
C SER A 90 -9.41 -19.56 12.06
N ASN A 91 -10.67 -19.84 11.85
CA ASN A 91 -11.50 -20.69 12.71
C ASN A 91 -12.55 -21.41 11.86
N PRO A 92 -13.34 -22.38 12.38
CA PRO A 92 -14.32 -23.13 11.58
C PRO A 92 -15.30 -22.27 10.77
N ASN A 93 -15.60 -21.06 11.26
CA ASN A 93 -16.57 -20.15 10.64
C ASN A 93 -15.93 -19.06 9.78
N ASN A 94 -14.62 -18.87 9.89
CA ASN A 94 -13.90 -17.82 9.16
C ASN A 94 -12.49 -18.31 8.82
N ARG A 95 -12.35 -18.91 7.65
CA ARG A 95 -11.06 -19.40 7.14
C ARG A 95 -10.44 -18.36 6.21
N TYR A 96 -9.13 -18.40 6.06
CA TYR A 96 -8.36 -17.54 5.17
C TYR A 96 -7.70 -18.37 4.07
N ILE A 97 -7.47 -17.72 2.96
CA ILE A 97 -6.74 -18.27 1.82
C ILE A 97 -5.65 -17.32 1.38
N ASP A 98 -4.58 -17.85 0.84
CA ASP A 98 -3.58 -17.09 0.10
C ASP A 98 -3.86 -17.21 -1.39
N MET A 99 -4.16 -16.09 -2.03
CA MET A 99 -4.30 -15.98 -3.48
C MET A 99 -2.98 -15.59 -4.10
N SER A 100 -2.52 -16.38 -5.07
CA SER A 100 -1.30 -16.14 -5.82
C SER A 100 -1.59 -15.54 -7.19
N PHE A 101 -0.81 -14.54 -7.56
CA PHE A 101 -0.85 -13.86 -8.86
C PHE A 101 0.56 -13.78 -9.44
N LYS A 102 0.66 -13.72 -10.76
CA LYS A 102 1.91 -13.45 -11.48
C LYS A 102 1.92 -12.00 -11.95
N ALA A 103 2.99 -11.27 -11.68
CA ALA A 103 3.19 -9.94 -12.24
C ALA A 103 3.28 -10.03 -13.78
N SER A 104 2.35 -9.39 -14.49
CA SER A 104 2.26 -9.39 -15.96
C SER A 104 3.21 -8.37 -16.62
N GLU A 105 3.67 -7.41 -15.85
CA GLU A 105 4.61 -6.36 -16.25
C GLU A 105 5.64 -6.11 -15.13
N HIS A 106 6.66 -5.29 -15.40
CA HIS A 106 7.51 -4.79 -14.33
C HIS A 106 6.72 -3.81 -13.47
N LEU A 107 6.75 -4.01 -12.15
CA LEU A 107 6.11 -3.13 -11.20
C LEU A 107 7.16 -2.21 -10.59
N VAL A 108 6.84 -0.91 -10.51
CA VAL A 108 7.77 0.11 -10.01
C VAL A 108 7.06 1.00 -9.01
N ALA A 109 7.61 1.09 -7.81
CA ALA A 109 7.17 2.01 -6.76
C ALA A 109 8.22 3.09 -6.54
N PRO A 110 7.81 4.34 -6.26
CA PRO A 110 8.73 5.41 -5.92
C PRO A 110 9.46 5.11 -4.60
N SER A 111 10.70 5.57 -4.51
CA SER A 111 11.48 5.57 -3.29
C SER A 111 10.74 6.31 -2.16
N ARG A 112 11.10 6.06 -0.89
CA ARG A 112 10.46 6.76 0.23
C ARG A 112 10.61 8.28 0.12
N LYS A 113 11.78 8.76 -0.27
CA LYS A 113 12.02 10.18 -0.49
C LYS A 113 11.04 10.74 -1.52
N LYS A 114 10.92 10.08 -2.67
CA LYS A 114 10.02 10.49 -3.75
C LYS A 114 8.56 10.50 -3.30
N ARG A 115 8.12 9.51 -2.53
CA ARG A 115 6.76 9.47 -1.98
C ARG A 115 6.47 10.66 -1.08
N ILE A 116 7.42 11.04 -0.24
CA ILE A 116 7.31 12.20 0.64
C ILE A 116 7.31 13.49 -0.17
N ASP A 117 8.19 13.64 -1.15
CA ASP A 117 8.27 14.81 -2.01
C ASP A 117 6.95 15.02 -2.77
N GLU A 118 6.37 13.95 -3.32
CA GLU A 118 5.07 14.00 -4.01
C GLU A 118 3.90 14.34 -3.06
N PHE A 119 3.93 13.86 -1.83
CA PHE A 119 2.98 14.28 -0.79
C PHE A 119 3.09 15.79 -0.52
N VAL A 120 4.29 16.32 -0.30
CA VAL A 120 4.51 17.75 -0.04
C VAL A 120 4.05 18.58 -1.23
N ASN A 121 4.42 18.18 -2.44
CA ASN A 121 4.01 18.82 -3.68
C ASN A 121 2.49 18.84 -3.83
N LEU A 122 1.81 17.73 -3.55
CA LEU A 122 0.35 17.63 -3.62
C LEU A 122 -0.31 18.58 -2.61
N ILE A 123 0.10 18.53 -1.35
CA ILE A 123 -0.49 19.38 -0.30
C ILE A 123 -0.26 20.88 -0.56
N ASN A 124 0.85 21.24 -1.19
CA ASN A 124 1.16 22.64 -1.50
C ASN A 124 0.48 23.13 -2.78
N SER A 125 0.23 22.24 -3.75
CA SER A 125 -0.32 22.63 -5.07
C SER A 125 -1.83 22.40 -5.21
N ASP A 126 -2.45 21.59 -4.35
CA ASP A 126 -3.88 21.27 -4.41
C ASP A 126 -4.60 21.69 -3.10
N PRO A 127 -5.25 22.88 -3.09
CA PRO A 127 -5.99 23.35 -1.93
C PRO A 127 -7.11 22.41 -1.49
N ALA A 128 -7.76 21.70 -2.41
CA ALA A 128 -8.86 20.78 -2.08
C ALA A 128 -8.34 19.58 -1.27
N THR A 129 -7.27 18.92 -1.76
CA THR A 129 -6.62 17.83 -1.03
C THR A 129 -6.03 18.30 0.32
N LYS A 130 -5.45 19.50 0.38
CA LYS A 130 -4.97 20.10 1.63
C LYS A 130 -6.08 20.26 2.65
N GLN A 131 -7.23 20.79 2.27
CA GLN A 131 -8.39 20.96 3.15
C GLN A 131 -8.97 19.62 3.59
N ALA A 132 -9.07 18.65 2.67
CA ALA A 132 -9.50 17.28 2.99
C ALA A 132 -8.57 16.65 4.04
N PHE A 133 -7.26 16.80 3.89
CA PHE A 133 -6.27 16.30 4.84
C PHE A 133 -6.40 16.97 6.21
N ILE A 134 -6.50 18.30 6.27
CA ILE A 134 -6.75 19.05 7.52
C ILE A 134 -8.03 18.56 8.21
N LYS A 135 -9.11 18.36 7.45
CA LYS A 135 -10.39 17.87 7.97
C LYS A 135 -10.25 16.44 8.54
N ALA A 136 -9.62 15.55 7.80
CA ALA A 136 -9.40 14.15 8.20
C ALA A 136 -8.52 14.02 9.46
N THR A 137 -7.62 14.96 9.70
CA THR A 137 -6.69 14.94 10.85
C THR A 137 -7.25 15.62 12.11
N ARG A 138 -8.45 16.20 12.08
CA ARG A 138 -9.11 16.79 13.26
C ARG A 138 -9.66 15.75 14.25
N SER A 139 -9.80 14.50 13.84
CA SER A 139 -10.22 13.43 14.75
C SER A 139 -9.17 13.21 15.86
N PRO A 140 -9.58 13.00 17.13
CA PRO A 140 -8.65 12.73 18.25
C PRO A 140 -7.68 11.59 17.99
N LEU A 141 -8.12 10.55 17.28
CA LEU A 141 -7.28 9.39 16.89
C LEU A 141 -6.25 9.73 15.81
N ASN A 142 -6.47 10.83 15.10
CA ASN A 142 -5.72 11.15 13.87
C ASN A 142 -5.07 12.54 13.90
N TYR A 143 -4.88 13.10 15.09
CA TYR A 143 -4.50 14.51 15.22
C TYR A 143 -3.10 14.83 14.63
N VAL A 144 -3.11 15.67 13.59
CA VAL A 144 -1.97 16.49 13.18
C VAL A 144 -2.44 17.94 13.20
N SER A 145 -1.74 18.81 13.93
CA SER A 145 -2.20 20.19 14.04
C SER A 145 -2.17 20.88 12.66
N LYS A 146 -3.21 21.70 12.38
CA LYS A 146 -3.29 22.53 11.18
C LYS A 146 -2.00 23.30 10.91
N LYS A 147 -1.40 23.89 11.96
CA LYS A 147 -0.13 24.63 11.89
C LYS A 147 1.06 23.76 11.36
N LYS A 148 1.06 22.43 11.63
CA LYS A 148 2.09 21.53 11.09
C LYS A 148 1.89 21.21 9.63
N ILE A 149 0.65 21.12 9.18
CA ILE A 149 0.29 20.92 7.77
C ILE A 149 0.55 22.20 6.97
N GLU A 150 0.36 23.35 7.57
CA GLU A 150 0.66 24.66 6.95
C GLU A 150 2.15 24.96 6.87
N ASN A 151 2.98 24.34 7.71
CA ASN A 151 4.45 24.49 7.76
C ASN A 151 5.14 23.15 7.46
N LEU A 152 4.87 22.59 6.28
CA LEU A 152 5.49 21.34 5.81
C LEU A 152 6.94 21.52 5.31
N ASP A 153 7.50 22.72 5.41
CA ASP A 153 8.89 23.04 5.10
C ASP A 153 9.91 22.50 6.12
N LYS A 154 9.45 22.09 7.30
CA LYS A 154 10.30 21.53 8.37
C LYS A 154 10.30 20.01 8.31
N GLU A 155 11.44 19.38 8.10
CA GLU A 155 11.62 17.93 7.95
C GLU A 155 10.85 17.10 9.00
N LYS A 156 10.96 17.46 10.29
CA LYS A 156 10.23 16.79 11.37
C LYS A 156 8.71 16.86 11.25
N ASN A 157 8.18 17.96 10.67
CA ASN A 157 6.75 18.09 10.41
C ASN A 157 6.33 17.28 9.20
N ILE A 158 7.17 17.21 8.17
CA ILE A 158 6.94 16.45 6.95
C ILE A 158 6.76 14.96 7.27
N ASP A 159 7.73 14.34 7.96
CA ASP A 159 7.67 12.90 8.27
C ASP A 159 6.42 12.54 9.07
N LYS A 160 6.09 13.34 10.10
CA LYS A 160 4.89 13.11 10.91
C LYS A 160 3.60 13.29 10.12
N ALA A 161 3.52 14.29 9.27
CA ALA A 161 2.36 14.56 8.43
C ALA A 161 2.22 13.46 7.36
N TYR A 162 3.32 13.06 6.73
CA TYR A 162 3.33 12.00 5.73
C TYR A 162 2.86 10.65 6.30
N LYS A 163 3.39 10.21 7.44
CA LYS A 163 2.94 8.98 8.10
C LYS A 163 1.43 8.99 8.34
N LYS A 164 0.89 10.13 8.70
CA LYS A 164 -0.54 10.28 8.91
C LYS A 164 -1.33 10.29 7.60
N PHE A 165 -0.81 10.97 6.59
CA PHE A 165 -1.36 10.97 5.25
C PHE A 165 -1.42 9.55 4.68
N ALA A 166 -0.31 8.81 4.74
CA ALA A 166 -0.24 7.42 4.29
C ALA A 166 -1.30 6.55 4.96
N PHE A 167 -1.46 6.66 6.28
CA PHE A 167 -2.51 5.95 7.01
C PHE A 167 -3.93 6.30 6.52
N LEU A 168 -4.18 7.56 6.16
CA LEU A 168 -5.48 8.01 5.68
C LEU A 168 -5.77 7.64 4.22
N LEU A 169 -4.74 7.35 3.41
CA LEU A 169 -4.93 6.92 2.01
C LEU A 169 -5.83 5.69 1.89
N VAL A 170 -5.82 4.81 2.89
CA VAL A 170 -6.63 3.60 2.90
C VAL A 170 -8.12 3.90 2.90
N CYS A 171 -8.56 4.81 3.78
CA CYS A 171 -9.97 5.07 4.04
C CYS A 171 -10.49 6.40 3.48
N LYS A 172 -9.63 7.20 2.80
CA LYS A 172 -9.98 8.54 2.30
C LYS A 172 -9.69 8.67 0.80
N PRO A 173 -10.66 8.32 -0.07
CA PRO A 173 -10.49 8.44 -1.52
C PRO A 173 -10.10 9.86 -1.97
N GLU A 174 -10.62 10.89 -1.30
CA GLU A 174 -10.34 12.29 -1.57
C GLU A 174 -8.86 12.70 -1.35
N LEU A 175 -8.09 11.89 -0.61
CA LEU A 175 -6.63 12.03 -0.45
C LEU A 175 -5.88 11.09 -1.39
N ARG A 176 -6.36 9.88 -1.51
CA ARG A 176 -5.73 8.77 -2.23
C ARG A 176 -5.71 8.99 -3.73
N GLU A 177 -6.85 9.32 -4.34
CA GLU A 177 -6.94 9.40 -5.80
C GLU A 177 -6.02 10.50 -6.37
N PRO A 178 -6.01 11.75 -5.86
CA PRO A 178 -5.09 12.76 -6.34
C PRO A 178 -3.61 12.35 -6.18
N TYR A 179 -3.27 11.69 -5.07
CA TYR A 179 -1.90 11.25 -4.81
C TYR A 179 -1.46 10.13 -5.77
N PHE A 180 -2.29 9.11 -5.95
CA PHE A 180 -1.97 8.01 -6.87
C PHE A 180 -1.95 8.45 -8.32
N ASP A 181 -2.80 9.40 -8.72
CA ASP A 181 -2.79 9.95 -10.06
C ASP A 181 -1.51 10.73 -10.38
N ARG A 182 -0.92 11.41 -9.39
CA ARG A 182 0.41 12.03 -9.56
C ARG A 182 1.47 10.97 -9.79
N LEU A 183 1.51 9.93 -8.94
CA LEU A 183 2.46 8.83 -9.10
C LEU A 183 2.32 8.11 -10.44
N LYS A 184 1.08 7.85 -10.88
CA LYS A 184 0.81 7.25 -12.21
C LYS A 184 1.32 8.13 -13.36
N LYS A 185 1.13 9.47 -13.29
CA LYS A 185 1.65 10.41 -14.28
C LYS A 185 3.17 10.41 -14.38
N GLU A 186 3.86 10.06 -13.30
CA GLU A 186 5.30 9.90 -13.28
C GLU A 186 5.80 8.52 -13.74
N GLY A 187 4.88 7.61 -14.07
CA GLY A 187 5.19 6.30 -14.60
C GLY A 187 5.22 5.16 -13.58
N TYR A 188 4.86 5.43 -12.32
CA TYR A 188 4.73 4.40 -11.31
C TYR A 188 3.42 3.62 -11.50
N ASN A 189 3.47 2.30 -11.28
CA ASN A 189 2.30 1.42 -11.36
C ASN A 189 2.01 0.70 -10.03
N MET A 190 2.84 0.94 -9.02
CA MET A 190 2.59 0.55 -7.63
C MET A 190 3.17 1.57 -6.64
N VAL A 191 2.82 1.43 -5.37
CA VAL A 191 3.40 2.18 -4.25
C VAL A 191 3.55 1.24 -3.05
N ILE A 192 4.53 1.52 -2.18
CA ILE A 192 4.60 0.85 -0.87
C ILE A 192 3.44 1.35 0.00
N ASP A 193 2.76 0.45 0.67
CA ASP A 193 1.76 0.78 1.68
C ASP A 193 2.45 1.21 2.99
N ASP A 194 2.80 2.50 3.06
CA ASP A 194 3.46 3.06 4.25
C ASP A 194 2.56 3.08 5.51
N ALA A 195 1.27 2.79 5.37
CA ALA A 195 0.37 2.60 6.50
C ALA A 195 0.65 1.27 7.21
N ASP A 196 1.01 0.26 6.45
CA ASP A 196 1.26 -1.11 6.94
C ASP A 196 2.76 -1.44 7.05
N SER A 197 3.61 -0.75 6.29
CA SER A 197 5.06 -0.93 6.29
C SER A 197 5.67 -0.74 7.69
N GLY A 198 6.41 -1.74 8.13
CA GLY A 198 7.00 -1.82 9.47
C GLY A 198 6.02 -2.15 10.60
N ARG A 199 4.78 -2.51 10.27
CA ARG A 199 3.76 -3.02 11.21
C ARG A 199 3.52 -4.51 11.03
N LEU A 200 2.95 -4.88 9.88
CA LEU A 200 2.66 -6.27 9.52
C LEU A 200 3.63 -6.81 8.48
N SER A 201 4.22 -5.96 7.67
CA SER A 201 5.25 -6.35 6.71
C SER A 201 6.26 -5.23 6.48
N GLU A 202 7.40 -5.54 5.85
CA GLU A 202 8.42 -4.54 5.54
C GLU A 202 8.12 -3.79 4.24
N SER A 203 7.50 -4.47 3.29
CA SER A 203 7.29 -3.96 1.93
C SER A 203 5.93 -4.32 1.33
N PRO A 204 4.81 -4.06 2.06
CA PRO A 204 3.49 -4.27 1.49
C PRO A 204 3.28 -3.29 0.34
N VAL A 205 2.57 -3.70 -0.71
CA VAL A 205 2.40 -2.91 -1.92
C VAL A 205 0.95 -2.68 -2.28
N ILE A 206 0.67 -1.52 -2.87
CA ILE A 206 -0.59 -1.19 -3.52
C ILE A 206 -0.30 -1.10 -5.02
N ILE A 207 -0.85 -2.02 -5.80
CA ILE A 207 -0.74 -2.06 -7.26
C ILE A 207 -1.93 -1.30 -7.84
N PHE A 208 -1.68 -0.31 -8.72
CA PHE A 208 -2.70 0.65 -9.15
C PHE A 208 -3.70 0.11 -10.17
N ASN A 209 -3.30 -0.86 -10.99
CA ASN A 209 -4.16 -1.47 -12.00
C ASN A 209 -3.96 -2.99 -12.00
N ARG A 210 -4.82 -3.66 -11.26
CA ARG A 210 -4.76 -5.09 -11.07
C ARG A 210 -4.93 -5.88 -12.37
N GLU A 211 -5.92 -5.52 -13.18
CA GLU A 211 -6.27 -6.25 -14.39
C GLU A 211 -5.14 -6.25 -15.41
N LYS A 212 -4.40 -5.15 -15.48
CA LYS A 212 -3.23 -5.03 -16.34
C LYS A 212 -2.01 -5.72 -15.75
N SER A 213 -1.81 -5.54 -14.46
CA SER A 213 -0.54 -5.84 -13.78
C SER A 213 -0.45 -7.24 -13.22
N LEU A 214 -1.59 -7.92 -12.98
CA LEU A 214 -1.64 -9.21 -12.31
C LEU A 214 -2.41 -10.27 -13.13
N LYS A 215 -1.88 -11.50 -13.15
CA LYS A 215 -2.56 -12.68 -13.67
C LYS A 215 -2.74 -13.68 -12.53
N TYR A 216 -3.97 -14.07 -12.26
CA TYR A 216 -4.29 -15.06 -11.24
C TYR A 216 -3.64 -16.42 -11.55
N LEU A 217 -3.05 -17.05 -10.56
CA LEU A 217 -2.40 -18.38 -10.64
C LEU A 217 -3.20 -19.44 -9.88
N GLY A 218 -3.70 -19.12 -8.71
CA GLY A 218 -4.39 -20.08 -7.85
C GLY A 218 -4.54 -19.54 -6.41
N SER A 219 -5.14 -20.36 -5.55
CA SER A 219 -5.26 -20.07 -4.13
C SER A 219 -5.00 -21.33 -3.30
N GLU A 220 -4.50 -21.12 -2.09
CA GLU A 220 -4.21 -22.14 -1.07
C GLU A 220 -4.94 -21.78 0.22
N GLU A 221 -5.55 -22.77 0.86
CA GLU A 221 -6.19 -22.60 2.18
C GLU A 221 -5.13 -22.57 3.28
N LEU A 222 -5.24 -21.63 4.25
CA LEU A 222 -4.29 -21.42 5.32
C LEU A 222 -4.69 -22.13 6.62
#